data_8204810513646ec80d6c07c7bacf7f31
#
_entry.id   8204810513646ec80d6c07c7bacf7f31
#
_cell.length_a   1.000
_cell.length_b   1.000
_cell.length_c   1.000
_cell.angle_alpha   90.00
_cell.angle_beta   90.00
_cell.angle_gamma   90.00
#
_symmetry.space_group_name_H-M   'P 1'
#
loop_
_entity.id
_entity.type
_entity.pdbx_description
1 polymer ?
#
loop_
_entity_poly.entity_id
_entity_poly.type
_entity_poly.pdbx_seq_one_letter_code
_entity_poly.pdbx_strand_id
1 'polypeptide(L)'
;MLKKSFVDVGINADKIKTFNLKKEQQSIYQIDSIKRASLVYITGGDQNLFMSQILHTPAYQAIHTAYQNGATIAGTSAGAAVMSREMITGIEYKHSQYTGNFRTIESENFEIKEGLGLMPSAIIDQHFIYRMRMNRLLSVVLEHPDKKAIGINESTALIVHGDSAVVSGESQVIILKNSNKNSIKTKDGLLGGENILIDILLPGEKFKL
;
A
#
# COMPACT_ATOMS: atom_id res chain seq x y z
N MET A 1 2.05 2.81 -22.07
CA MET A 1 1.28 1.58 -21.75
C MET A 1 0.05 1.91 -20.90
N LEU A 2 0.15 2.49 -19.72
CA LEU A 2 -0.99 2.75 -18.80
C LEU A 2 -2.09 3.67 -19.37
N LYS A 3 -1.71 4.80 -20.02
CA LYS A 3 -2.71 5.70 -20.66
C LYS A 3 -3.58 4.95 -21.66
N LYS A 4 -2.99 4.03 -22.43
CA LYS A 4 -3.73 3.18 -23.37
C LYS A 4 -4.75 2.31 -22.65
N SER A 5 -4.38 1.67 -21.53
CA SER A 5 -5.30 0.81 -20.77
C SER A 5 -6.54 1.57 -20.29
N PHE A 6 -6.38 2.83 -19.88
CA PHE A 6 -7.52 3.68 -19.51
C PHE A 6 -8.40 4.06 -20.70
N VAL A 7 -7.80 4.27 -21.87
CA VAL A 7 -8.55 4.52 -23.11
C VAL A 7 -9.30 3.27 -23.53
N ASP A 8 -8.67 2.10 -23.43
CA ASP A 8 -9.28 0.82 -23.81
C ASP A 8 -10.53 0.48 -22.97
N VAL A 9 -10.61 0.99 -21.73
CA VAL A 9 -11.82 0.87 -20.87
C VAL A 9 -12.77 2.08 -20.99
N GLY A 10 -12.60 2.94 -21.99
CA GLY A 10 -13.56 3.99 -22.36
C GLY A 10 -13.28 5.37 -21.77
N ILE A 11 -12.13 5.61 -21.12
CA ILE A 11 -11.79 6.95 -20.66
C ILE A 11 -11.24 7.78 -21.82
N ASN A 12 -11.83 8.97 -22.06
CA ASN A 12 -11.38 9.86 -23.12
C ASN A 12 -9.91 10.27 -22.89
N ALA A 13 -9.07 10.08 -23.92
CA ALA A 13 -7.64 10.35 -23.88
C ALA A 13 -7.28 11.80 -23.48
N ASP A 14 -8.12 12.77 -23.86
CA ASP A 14 -7.91 14.20 -23.55
C ASP A 14 -8.11 14.52 -22.07
N LYS A 15 -8.85 13.69 -21.35
CA LYS A 15 -9.05 13.79 -19.90
C LYS A 15 -7.93 13.15 -19.09
N ILE A 16 -7.05 12.38 -19.71
CA ILE A 16 -5.96 11.68 -19.04
C ILE A 16 -4.70 12.54 -19.06
N LYS A 17 -4.25 12.99 -17.90
CA LYS A 17 -2.99 13.70 -17.71
C LYS A 17 -1.99 12.80 -17.00
N THR A 18 -0.75 12.79 -17.46
CA THR A 18 0.32 12.00 -16.86
C THR A 18 1.43 12.91 -16.38
N PHE A 19 1.89 12.69 -15.16
CA PHE A 19 2.94 13.49 -14.56
C PHE A 19 4.04 12.59 -14.00
N ASN A 20 5.29 13.00 -14.20
CA ASN A 20 6.43 12.53 -13.43
C ASN A 20 6.74 13.61 -12.40
N LEU A 21 6.27 13.45 -11.18
CA LEU A 21 6.42 14.45 -10.14
C LEU A 21 7.83 14.40 -9.57
N LYS A 22 8.48 15.56 -9.50
CA LYS A 22 9.77 15.74 -8.84
C LYS A 22 9.63 16.82 -7.76
N LYS A 23 10.23 16.61 -6.61
CA LYS A 23 10.09 17.45 -5.43
C LYS A 23 10.32 18.93 -5.71
N GLU A 24 11.34 19.23 -6.50
CA GLU A 24 11.78 20.61 -6.79
C GLU A 24 11.18 21.18 -8.08
N GLN A 25 10.35 20.43 -8.80
CA GLN A 25 9.84 20.82 -10.12
C GLN A 25 8.33 20.59 -10.24
N GLN A 26 7.58 20.98 -9.21
CA GLN A 26 6.12 20.85 -9.21
C GLN A 26 5.48 22.14 -9.73
N SER A 27 4.94 22.10 -10.95
CA SER A 27 4.29 23.27 -11.54
C SER A 27 2.88 23.48 -10.99
N ILE A 28 2.40 24.73 -11.02
CA ILE A 28 1.02 25.09 -10.66
C ILE A 28 0.02 24.25 -11.48
N TYR A 29 0.31 24.04 -12.77
CA TYR A 29 -0.55 23.24 -13.63
C TYR A 29 -0.69 21.78 -13.16
N GLN A 30 0.38 21.15 -12.70
CA GLN A 30 0.35 19.80 -12.15
C GLN A 30 -0.49 19.75 -10.87
N ILE A 31 -0.23 20.67 -9.95
CA ILE A 31 -0.93 20.76 -8.65
C ILE A 31 -2.43 20.99 -8.86
N ASP A 32 -2.82 21.94 -9.69
CA ASP A 32 -4.23 22.23 -9.96
C ASP A 32 -4.93 21.08 -10.71
N SER A 33 -4.19 20.39 -11.58
CA SER A 33 -4.72 19.21 -12.27
C SER A 33 -5.00 18.08 -11.29
N ILE A 34 -4.12 17.84 -10.31
CA ILE A 34 -4.33 16.83 -9.27
C ILE A 34 -5.50 17.21 -8.38
N LYS A 35 -5.55 18.44 -7.89
CA LYS A 35 -6.65 18.92 -7.01
C LYS A 35 -8.04 18.76 -7.62
N ARG A 36 -8.16 18.92 -8.94
CA ARG A 36 -9.43 18.84 -9.68
C ARG A 36 -9.71 17.49 -10.32
N ALA A 37 -8.82 16.51 -10.12
CA ALA A 37 -9.03 15.18 -10.66
C ALA A 37 -10.17 14.46 -9.94
N SER A 38 -10.99 13.71 -10.67
CA SER A 38 -11.95 12.76 -10.09
C SER A 38 -11.32 11.39 -9.83
N LEU A 39 -10.17 11.13 -10.44
CA LEU A 39 -9.35 9.94 -10.21
C LEU A 39 -7.87 10.33 -10.24
N VAL A 40 -7.15 9.99 -9.18
CA VAL A 40 -5.68 10.03 -9.13
C VAL A 40 -5.18 8.59 -9.11
N TYR A 41 -4.43 8.19 -10.13
CA TYR A 41 -3.88 6.84 -10.23
C TYR A 41 -2.37 6.86 -10.06
N ILE A 42 -1.87 6.14 -9.05
CA ILE A 42 -0.45 6.01 -8.72
C ILE A 42 0.07 4.70 -9.31
N THR A 43 1.06 4.80 -10.19
CA THR A 43 1.64 3.65 -10.87
C THR A 43 2.52 2.81 -9.95
N GLY A 44 2.81 1.58 -10.37
CA GLY A 44 3.88 0.78 -9.78
C GLY A 44 5.27 1.37 -10.03
N GLY A 45 6.25 0.81 -9.35
CA GLY A 45 7.64 1.22 -9.39
C GLY A 45 8.29 1.11 -8.02
N ASP A 46 8.99 2.14 -7.60
CA ASP A 46 9.61 2.25 -6.28
C ASP A 46 8.82 3.21 -5.38
N GLN A 47 8.20 2.68 -4.33
CA GLN A 47 7.41 3.46 -3.37
C GLN A 47 8.26 4.45 -2.57
N ASN A 48 9.51 4.11 -2.27
CA ASN A 48 10.42 5.02 -1.58
C ASN A 48 10.75 6.23 -2.45
N LEU A 49 11.08 5.96 -3.71
CA LEU A 49 11.35 7.02 -4.67
C LEU A 49 10.11 7.91 -4.85
N PHE A 50 8.92 7.32 -5.03
CA PHE A 50 7.69 8.10 -5.16
C PHE A 50 7.46 8.99 -3.94
N MET A 51 7.47 8.43 -2.72
CA MET A 51 7.24 9.21 -1.51
C MET A 51 8.31 10.28 -1.29
N SER A 52 9.60 10.00 -1.61
CA SER A 52 10.66 11.01 -1.52
C SER A 52 10.42 12.24 -2.41
N GLN A 53 9.72 12.06 -3.53
CA GLN A 53 9.41 13.13 -4.47
C GLN A 53 8.17 13.94 -4.10
N ILE A 54 7.25 13.37 -3.32
CA ILE A 54 5.98 14.06 -3.04
C ILE A 54 5.74 14.37 -1.57
N LEU A 55 6.33 13.63 -0.64
CA LEU A 55 6.07 13.78 0.79
C LEU A 55 6.31 15.22 1.25
N HIS A 56 5.31 15.79 1.94
CA HIS A 56 5.31 17.17 2.43
C HIS A 56 5.47 18.25 1.33
N THR A 57 5.10 17.94 0.10
CA THR A 57 5.12 18.88 -1.03
C THR A 57 3.71 19.35 -1.41
N PRO A 58 3.60 20.39 -2.30
CA PRO A 58 2.31 20.79 -2.85
C PRO A 58 1.54 19.65 -3.55
N ALA A 59 2.24 18.70 -4.21
CA ALA A 59 1.61 17.54 -4.84
C ALA A 59 0.98 16.60 -3.79
N TYR A 60 1.66 16.37 -2.66
CA TYR A 60 1.11 15.60 -1.54
C TYR A 60 -0.20 16.23 -1.05
N GLN A 61 -0.20 17.54 -0.79
CA GLN A 61 -1.39 18.26 -0.36
C GLN A 61 -2.49 18.23 -1.43
N ALA A 62 -2.13 18.29 -2.70
CA ALA A 62 -3.08 18.23 -3.81
C ALA A 62 -3.81 16.87 -3.88
N ILE A 63 -3.10 15.76 -3.64
CA ILE A 63 -3.70 14.42 -3.58
C ILE A 63 -4.71 14.34 -2.42
N HIS A 64 -4.35 14.83 -1.24
CA HIS A 64 -5.25 14.86 -0.09
C HIS A 64 -6.46 15.76 -0.34
N THR A 65 -6.26 16.92 -0.95
CA THR A 65 -7.37 17.82 -1.33
C THR A 65 -8.32 17.15 -2.33
N ALA A 66 -7.78 16.47 -3.35
CA ALA A 66 -8.60 15.72 -4.30
C ALA A 66 -9.43 14.64 -3.59
N TYR A 67 -8.81 13.86 -2.71
CA TYR A 67 -9.48 12.83 -1.91
C TYR A 67 -10.62 13.41 -1.05
N GLN A 68 -10.35 14.50 -0.33
CA GLN A 68 -11.35 15.20 0.49
C GLN A 68 -12.52 15.75 -0.34
N ASN A 69 -12.26 16.12 -1.59
CA ASN A 69 -13.26 16.57 -2.56
C ASN A 69 -14.01 15.42 -3.26
N GLY A 70 -13.79 14.16 -2.84
CA GLY A 70 -14.49 12.99 -3.35
C GLY A 70 -13.81 12.29 -4.52
N ALA A 71 -12.57 12.63 -4.86
CA ALA A 71 -11.81 11.89 -5.86
C ALA A 71 -11.47 10.48 -5.37
N THR A 72 -11.46 9.53 -6.29
CA THR A 72 -10.87 8.20 -6.05
C THR A 72 -9.35 8.30 -6.16
N ILE A 73 -8.64 7.81 -5.14
CA ILE A 73 -7.19 7.60 -5.21
C ILE A 73 -6.95 6.11 -5.39
N ALA A 74 -6.35 5.74 -6.50
CA ALA A 74 -6.06 4.35 -6.83
C ALA A 74 -4.56 4.14 -7.04
N GLY A 75 -4.06 2.94 -6.77
CA GLY A 75 -2.66 2.63 -6.95
C GLY A 75 -2.41 1.15 -7.21
N THR A 76 -1.40 0.85 -8.01
CA THR A 76 -0.97 -0.52 -8.28
C THR A 76 0.43 -0.76 -7.77
N SER A 77 0.70 -1.95 -7.20
CA SER A 77 2.02 -2.35 -6.69
C SER A 77 2.55 -1.32 -5.67
N ALA A 78 3.64 -0.61 -5.98
CA ALA A 78 4.16 0.48 -5.15
C ALA A 78 3.08 1.54 -4.85
N GLY A 79 2.24 1.86 -5.84
CA GLY A 79 1.11 2.78 -5.68
C GLY A 79 0.05 2.28 -4.70
N ALA A 80 -0.13 0.96 -4.53
CA ALA A 80 -0.99 0.41 -3.48
C ALA A 80 -0.32 0.49 -2.11
N ALA A 81 0.97 0.20 -2.01
CA ALA A 81 1.71 0.25 -0.75
C ALA A 81 1.69 1.65 -0.11
N VAL A 82 1.82 2.71 -0.93
CA VAL A 82 1.83 4.10 -0.43
C VAL A 82 0.50 4.58 0.14
N MET A 83 -0.61 3.84 -0.03
CA MET A 83 -1.91 4.22 0.54
C MET A 83 -1.90 4.17 2.07
N SER A 84 -1.10 3.30 2.66
CA SER A 84 -0.92 3.19 4.11
C SER A 84 -0.29 4.45 4.70
N ARG A 85 -0.52 4.71 5.98
CA ARG A 85 0.25 5.71 6.72
C ARG A 85 1.66 5.19 7.00
N GLU A 86 1.76 3.96 7.45
CA GLU A 86 3.00 3.22 7.66
C GLU A 86 3.17 2.26 6.48
N MET A 87 4.17 2.51 5.66
CA MET A 87 4.37 1.83 4.37
C MET A 87 5.60 0.92 4.43
N ILE A 88 5.43 -0.35 4.06
CA ILE A 88 6.56 -1.27 3.85
C ILE A 88 7.36 -0.78 2.64
N THR A 89 8.66 -0.51 2.83
CA THR A 89 9.53 -0.04 1.74
C THR A 89 10.04 -1.18 0.87
N GLY A 90 10.17 -2.37 1.45
CA GLY A 90 10.79 -3.53 0.82
C GLY A 90 12.27 -3.70 1.16
N ILE A 91 12.85 -2.79 1.94
CA ILE A 91 14.23 -2.91 2.43
C ILE A 91 14.23 -3.79 3.69
N GLU A 92 15.18 -4.73 3.71
CA GLU A 92 15.49 -5.56 4.87
C GLU A 92 16.85 -5.13 5.43
N TYR A 93 16.89 -4.80 6.73
CA TYR A 93 18.13 -4.35 7.38
C TYR A 93 19.10 -5.50 7.64
N LYS A 94 18.58 -6.68 7.97
CA LYS A 94 19.38 -7.85 8.32
C LYS A 94 19.75 -8.70 7.12
N HIS A 95 18.99 -8.57 6.02
CA HIS A 95 19.17 -9.35 4.79
C HIS A 95 19.14 -8.43 3.57
N SER A 96 20.17 -7.61 3.41
CA SER A 96 20.25 -6.57 2.39
C SER A 96 20.30 -7.07 0.94
N GLN A 97 20.66 -8.34 0.73
CA GLN A 97 20.62 -8.96 -0.58
C GLN A 97 19.26 -9.60 -0.83
N TYR A 98 18.48 -9.01 -1.72
CA TYR A 98 17.19 -9.56 -2.12
C TYR A 98 17.36 -10.91 -2.80
N THR A 99 16.89 -11.97 -2.16
CA THR A 99 16.93 -13.34 -2.69
C THR A 99 15.57 -13.83 -3.19
N GLY A 100 14.54 -13.02 -3.09
CA GLY A 100 13.16 -13.41 -3.35
C GLY A 100 12.49 -14.22 -2.23
N ASN A 101 13.24 -14.59 -1.19
CA ASN A 101 12.78 -15.42 -0.08
C ASN A 101 12.94 -14.68 1.24
N PHE A 102 11.85 -14.49 1.95
CA PHE A 102 11.85 -14.01 3.34
C PHE A 102 11.98 -15.23 4.25
N ARG A 103 13.18 -15.52 4.71
CA ARG A 103 13.50 -16.81 5.40
C ARG A 103 13.08 -16.84 6.84
N THR A 104 12.97 -15.67 7.49
CA THR A 104 12.78 -15.56 8.94
C THR A 104 11.67 -14.57 9.27
N ILE A 105 11.19 -14.64 10.51
CA ILE A 105 10.31 -13.66 11.13
C ILE A 105 11.15 -13.00 12.22
N GLU A 106 11.70 -11.83 11.90
CA GLU A 106 12.72 -11.15 12.71
C GLU A 106 12.29 -9.75 13.11
N SER A 107 12.69 -9.35 14.32
CA SER A 107 12.48 -8.00 14.82
C SER A 107 13.37 -6.99 14.09
N GLU A 108 12.85 -5.78 13.90
CA GLU A 108 13.60 -4.64 13.36
C GLU A 108 14.29 -4.96 12.01
N ASN A 109 13.66 -5.81 11.21
CA ASN A 109 14.22 -6.21 9.92
C ASN A 109 13.62 -5.45 8.74
N PHE A 110 12.32 -5.13 8.78
CA PHE A 110 11.67 -4.47 7.66
C PHE A 110 11.57 -2.97 7.86
N GLU A 111 12.07 -2.23 6.88
CA GLU A 111 11.96 -0.77 6.90
C GLU A 111 10.51 -0.33 6.66
N ILE A 112 9.99 0.47 7.59
CA ILE A 112 8.69 1.12 7.49
C ILE A 112 8.91 2.62 7.39
N LYS A 113 8.25 3.26 6.43
CA LYS A 113 8.29 4.72 6.22
C LYS A 113 6.89 5.31 6.08
N GLU A 114 6.81 6.63 6.12
CA GLU A 114 5.58 7.37 5.92
C GLU A 114 5.08 7.23 4.48
N GLY A 115 3.82 6.83 4.33
CA GLY A 115 3.10 6.80 3.07
C GLY A 115 2.12 7.98 2.95
N LEU A 116 1.09 7.83 2.12
CA LEU A 116 0.05 8.85 1.92
C LEU A 116 -0.89 9.00 3.12
N GLY A 117 -1.00 7.98 3.97
CA GLY A 117 -1.87 8.03 5.14
C GLY A 117 -3.37 7.94 4.85
N LEU A 118 -3.76 7.54 3.64
CA LEU A 118 -5.16 7.35 3.25
C LEU A 118 -5.79 6.12 3.93
N MET A 119 -4.95 5.16 4.35
CA MET A 119 -5.34 3.98 5.12
C MET A 119 -4.53 3.94 6.44
N PRO A 120 -4.95 4.68 7.47
CA PRO A 120 -4.16 4.81 8.71
C PRO A 120 -4.21 3.56 9.61
N SER A 121 -5.22 2.71 9.45
CA SER A 121 -5.44 1.50 10.25
C SER A 121 -4.80 0.23 9.65
N ALA A 122 -4.23 0.32 8.45
CA ALA A 122 -3.69 -0.83 7.73
C ALA A 122 -2.31 -0.57 7.13
N ILE A 123 -1.50 -1.63 7.06
CA ILE A 123 -0.25 -1.69 6.33
C ILE A 123 -0.45 -2.65 5.15
N ILE A 124 -0.25 -2.14 3.93
CA ILE A 124 -0.47 -2.90 2.71
C ILE A 124 0.84 -3.52 2.21
N ASP A 125 0.79 -4.81 1.90
CA ASP A 125 1.75 -5.51 1.09
C ASP A 125 1.10 -5.97 -0.23
N GLN A 126 1.87 -6.08 -1.29
CA GLN A 126 1.41 -6.40 -2.65
C GLN A 126 2.27 -7.49 -3.31
N HIS A 127 1.81 -8.06 -4.41
CA HIS A 127 2.42 -9.26 -5.02
C HIS A 127 2.55 -10.42 -4.01
N PHE A 128 1.55 -10.56 -3.15
CA PHE A 128 1.71 -11.16 -1.84
C PHE A 128 2.02 -12.66 -1.90
N ILE A 129 1.13 -13.45 -2.50
CA ILE A 129 1.33 -14.90 -2.64
C ILE A 129 2.44 -15.17 -3.66
N TYR A 130 2.40 -14.49 -4.80
CA TYR A 130 3.35 -14.70 -5.88
C TYR A 130 4.81 -14.53 -5.44
N ARG A 131 5.07 -13.58 -4.55
CA ARG A 131 6.41 -13.31 -4.00
C ARG A 131 6.63 -13.90 -2.61
N MET A 132 5.78 -14.83 -2.15
CA MET A 132 5.90 -15.53 -0.86
C MET A 132 6.14 -14.61 0.34
N ARG A 133 5.39 -13.52 0.45
CA ARG A 133 5.62 -12.44 1.43
C ARG A 133 4.99 -12.65 2.80
N MET A 134 4.50 -13.85 3.10
CA MET A 134 3.85 -14.18 4.37
C MET A 134 4.73 -13.87 5.59
N ASN A 135 6.00 -14.27 5.58
CA ASN A 135 6.92 -14.03 6.70
C ASN A 135 7.13 -12.54 6.95
N ARG A 136 7.22 -11.74 5.88
CA ARG A 136 7.31 -10.28 5.99
C ARG A 136 6.07 -9.70 6.65
N LEU A 137 4.90 -10.12 6.21
CA LEU A 137 3.64 -9.61 6.75
C LEU A 137 3.42 -10.04 8.21
N LEU A 138 3.87 -11.25 8.58
CA LEU A 138 3.87 -11.73 9.96
C LEU A 138 4.79 -10.88 10.86
N SER A 139 6.00 -10.55 10.40
CA SER A 139 6.89 -9.64 11.14
C SER A 139 6.21 -8.28 11.36
N VAL A 140 5.64 -7.73 10.30
CA VAL A 140 4.96 -6.42 10.36
C VAL A 140 3.77 -6.43 11.33
N VAL A 141 2.90 -7.44 11.30
CA VAL A 141 1.74 -7.47 12.23
C VAL A 141 2.14 -7.70 13.68
N LEU A 142 3.28 -8.34 13.91
CA LEU A 142 3.83 -8.51 15.26
C LEU A 142 4.41 -7.19 15.78
N GLU A 143 5.15 -6.44 14.97
CA GLU A 143 5.75 -5.17 15.36
C GLU A 143 4.76 -4.00 15.37
N HIS A 144 3.67 -4.08 14.58
CA HIS A 144 2.60 -3.07 14.51
C HIS A 144 1.24 -3.66 14.92
N PRO A 145 1.07 -4.08 16.20
CA PRO A 145 -0.10 -4.86 16.63
C PRO A 145 -1.42 -4.08 16.63
N ASP A 146 -1.37 -2.75 16.47
CA ASP A 146 -2.53 -1.87 16.32
C ASP A 146 -3.03 -1.77 14.88
N LYS A 147 -2.29 -2.32 13.91
CA LYS A 147 -2.61 -2.29 12.49
C LYS A 147 -3.11 -3.65 12.00
N LYS A 148 -3.90 -3.60 10.94
CA LYS A 148 -4.14 -4.77 10.09
C LYS A 148 -3.06 -4.83 9.03
N ALA A 149 -2.41 -5.97 8.89
CA ALA A 149 -1.47 -6.19 7.82
C ALA A 149 -2.20 -6.91 6.67
N ILE A 150 -2.21 -6.30 5.48
CA ILE A 150 -3.04 -6.71 4.35
C ILE A 150 -2.17 -7.08 3.16
N GLY A 151 -2.23 -8.33 2.74
CA GLY A 151 -1.54 -8.85 1.55
C GLY A 151 -2.49 -8.91 0.35
N ILE A 152 -2.21 -8.14 -0.69
CA ILE A 152 -2.98 -8.11 -1.94
C ILE A 152 -2.24 -8.89 -3.02
N ASN A 153 -2.94 -9.82 -3.67
CA ASN A 153 -2.38 -10.64 -4.75
C ASN A 153 -2.46 -9.96 -6.12
N GLU A 154 -1.85 -10.59 -7.12
CA GLU A 154 -1.98 -10.22 -8.53
C GLU A 154 -3.44 -10.25 -8.98
N SER A 155 -3.77 -9.45 -9.98
CA SER A 155 -5.13 -9.34 -10.54
C SER A 155 -6.22 -9.08 -9.51
N THR A 156 -5.86 -8.48 -8.36
CA THR A 156 -6.75 -8.26 -7.21
C THR A 156 -6.60 -6.85 -6.68
N ALA A 157 -7.70 -6.28 -6.25
CA ALA A 157 -7.76 -4.94 -5.66
C ALA A 157 -8.62 -4.92 -4.40
N LEU A 158 -8.33 -3.97 -3.51
CA LEU A 158 -9.24 -3.54 -2.46
C LEU A 158 -9.92 -2.24 -2.88
N ILE A 159 -11.24 -2.25 -2.86
CA ILE A 159 -12.06 -1.03 -3.01
C ILE A 159 -12.46 -0.59 -1.61
N VAL A 160 -11.96 0.56 -1.19
CA VAL A 160 -12.15 1.08 0.16
C VAL A 160 -13.09 2.26 0.13
N HIS A 161 -14.08 2.25 1.02
CA HIS A 161 -14.98 3.38 1.26
C HIS A 161 -15.22 3.53 2.77
N GLY A 162 -14.74 4.64 3.33
CA GLY A 162 -14.76 4.84 4.78
C GLY A 162 -13.98 3.78 5.54
N ASP A 163 -14.63 3.08 6.44
CA ASP A 163 -14.08 1.99 7.24
C ASP A 163 -14.30 0.59 6.62
N SER A 164 -14.88 0.53 5.43
CA SER A 164 -15.22 -0.72 4.76
C SER A 164 -14.37 -0.95 3.53
N ALA A 165 -13.98 -2.19 3.30
CA ALA A 165 -13.27 -2.62 2.11
C ALA A 165 -13.96 -3.83 1.48
N VAL A 166 -13.88 -3.93 0.14
CA VAL A 166 -14.37 -5.05 -0.66
C VAL A 166 -13.23 -5.58 -1.52
N VAL A 167 -13.09 -6.89 -1.60
CA VAL A 167 -12.15 -7.56 -2.49
C VAL A 167 -12.73 -7.60 -3.90
N SER A 168 -11.94 -7.21 -4.90
CA SER A 168 -12.32 -7.25 -6.31
C SER A 168 -11.18 -7.83 -7.15
N GLY A 169 -11.52 -8.58 -8.19
CA GLY A 169 -10.53 -9.18 -9.08
C GLY A 169 -10.62 -10.70 -9.11
N GLU A 170 -9.48 -11.37 -9.29
CA GLU A 170 -9.40 -12.81 -9.59
C GLU A 170 -8.79 -13.66 -8.47
N SER A 171 -8.19 -13.03 -7.45
CA SER A 171 -7.48 -13.75 -6.41
C SER A 171 -7.87 -13.24 -5.00
N GLN A 172 -7.21 -13.76 -3.99
CA GLN A 172 -7.51 -13.52 -2.58
C GLN A 172 -6.80 -12.27 -2.06
N VAL A 173 -7.36 -11.73 -0.98
CA VAL A 173 -6.69 -10.83 -0.06
C VAL A 173 -6.49 -11.55 1.26
N ILE A 174 -5.29 -11.45 1.83
CA ILE A 174 -4.95 -12.03 3.13
C ILE A 174 -4.83 -10.91 4.14
N ILE A 175 -5.50 -11.06 5.28
CA ILE A 175 -5.49 -10.08 6.37
C ILE A 175 -4.94 -10.75 7.61
N LEU A 176 -3.89 -10.16 8.18
CA LEU A 176 -3.36 -10.55 9.48
C LEU A 176 -3.74 -9.51 10.52
N LYS A 177 -4.14 -9.99 11.70
CA LYS A 177 -4.45 -9.16 12.86
C LYS A 177 -3.82 -9.76 14.10
N ASN A 178 -3.19 -8.94 14.92
CA ASN A 178 -2.74 -9.36 16.23
C ASN A 178 -3.85 -9.07 17.26
N SER A 179 -4.60 -10.12 17.62
CA SER A 179 -5.73 -9.99 18.56
C SER A 179 -5.29 -9.67 19.99
N ASN A 180 -4.09 -10.09 20.35
CA ASN A 180 -3.50 -9.86 21.66
C ASN A 180 -2.23 -9.02 21.52
N LYS A 181 -2.41 -7.73 21.48
CA LYS A 181 -1.34 -6.72 21.28
C LYS A 181 -0.11 -6.88 22.18
N ASN A 182 -0.22 -7.60 23.29
CA ASN A 182 0.84 -7.79 24.28
C ASN A 182 1.55 -9.15 24.15
N SER A 183 1.24 -9.98 23.17
CA SER A 183 1.78 -11.34 23.05
C SER A 183 3.06 -11.43 22.21
N ILE A 184 3.71 -10.30 21.93
CA ILE A 184 4.96 -10.29 21.17
C ILE A 184 6.09 -10.81 22.05
N LYS A 185 6.79 -11.82 21.55
CA LYS A 185 7.97 -12.42 22.18
C LYS A 185 9.17 -12.21 21.27
N THR A 186 10.31 -11.88 21.86
CA THR A 186 11.57 -11.72 21.13
C THR A 186 12.62 -12.60 21.78
N LYS A 187 13.30 -13.41 20.98
CA LYS A 187 14.44 -14.21 21.43
C LYS A 187 15.47 -14.27 20.31
N ASP A 188 16.70 -13.86 20.61
CA ASP A 188 17.82 -13.88 19.64
C ASP A 188 17.51 -13.18 18.31
N GLY A 189 16.70 -12.10 18.38
CA GLY A 189 16.27 -11.34 17.20
C GLY A 189 15.09 -11.94 16.43
N LEU A 190 14.60 -13.11 16.82
CA LEU A 190 13.39 -13.71 16.26
C LEU A 190 12.13 -13.14 16.91
N LEU A 191 11.08 -12.94 16.13
CA LEU A 191 9.76 -12.55 16.61
C LEU A 191 8.88 -13.78 16.81
N GLY A 192 8.14 -13.79 17.90
CA GLY A 192 7.08 -14.74 18.16
C GLY A 192 5.82 -14.04 18.64
N GLY A 193 4.68 -14.66 18.46
CA GLY A 193 3.38 -14.17 18.92
C GLY A 193 2.36 -15.26 18.95
N GLU A 194 1.27 -15.02 19.69
CA GLU A 194 0.14 -15.94 19.82
C GLU A 194 -1.14 -15.23 19.37
N ASN A 195 -2.14 -16.02 18.95
CA ASN A 195 -3.46 -15.53 18.55
C ASN A 195 -3.42 -14.51 17.38
N ILE A 196 -2.52 -14.74 16.42
CA ILE A 196 -2.55 -14.02 15.16
C ILE A 196 -3.69 -14.57 14.32
N LEU A 197 -4.72 -13.75 14.10
CA LEU A 197 -5.85 -14.10 13.25
C LEU A 197 -5.47 -13.90 11.78
N ILE A 198 -5.89 -14.85 10.97
CA ILE A 198 -5.71 -14.82 9.51
C ILE A 198 -7.09 -14.93 8.87
N ASP A 199 -7.47 -13.89 8.11
CA ASP A 199 -8.63 -13.94 7.24
C ASP A 199 -8.12 -14.07 5.78
N ILE A 200 -8.70 -14.99 5.01
CA ILE A 200 -8.45 -15.17 3.58
C ILE A 200 -9.74 -14.85 2.86
N LEU A 201 -9.78 -13.72 2.17
CA LEU A 201 -10.98 -13.18 1.56
C LEU A 201 -10.97 -13.38 0.05
N LEU A 202 -12.11 -13.82 -0.48
CA LEU A 202 -12.36 -14.02 -1.89
C LEU A 202 -12.96 -12.76 -2.55
N PRO A 203 -12.91 -12.64 -3.89
CA PRO A 203 -13.60 -11.59 -4.62
C PRO A 203 -15.08 -11.47 -4.25
N GLY A 204 -15.54 -10.25 -3.99
CA GLY A 204 -16.90 -9.94 -3.52
C GLY A 204 -17.04 -9.87 -2.00
N GLU A 205 -16.13 -10.45 -1.23
CA GLU A 205 -16.20 -10.40 0.23
C GLU A 205 -15.82 -9.02 0.79
N LYS A 206 -16.47 -8.67 1.90
CA LYS A 206 -16.32 -7.37 2.56
C LYS A 206 -15.76 -7.53 3.96
N PHE A 207 -15.00 -6.54 4.40
CA PHE A 207 -14.51 -6.47 5.77
C PHE A 207 -14.39 -5.02 6.24
N LYS A 208 -14.24 -4.84 7.54
CA LYS A 208 -13.92 -3.53 8.13
C LYS A 208 -12.42 -3.34 8.31
N LEU A 209 -11.93 -2.15 8.03
CA LEU A 209 -10.55 -1.72 8.25
C LEU A 209 -10.22 -1.43 9.71
#